data_7c7ee1baadba7ce3efde30b30d14b7c8
#
_entry.id   7c7ee1baadba7ce3efde30b30d14b7c8
#
_cell.length_a   1.000
_cell.length_b   1.000
_cell.length_c   1.000
_cell.angle_alpha   90.00
_cell.angle_beta   90.00
_cell.angle_gamma   90.00
#
_symmetry.space_group_name_H-M   'P 1'
#
loop_
_entity.id
_entity.type
_entity.pdbx_description
1 polymer ?
#
loop_
_entity_poly.entity_id
_entity_poly.type
_entity_poly.pdbx_seq_one_letter_code
_entity_poly.pdbx_strand_id
1 'polypeptide(L)'
;MHFTSENLLDDGVLEREFTLGEIPGILWTPGSASASAPVPLILIGLPPLGLRTMYPRVAGRARYYAAEYGFAAATIELPGSGDRPRWDAAEQARADLRRVMQAGEPVTDEIVDALVLPLVDRAVPEWRAALDALLSLPETGGPVGYEGGVISIGVRLAVVEPRIAAANLFAGSFVPTAIVEDARRVTVPLQVLLQWDDEGNDRQAALDLFDAFGSEQKTLHANTGGHTGVPHFELDAGARFFARHLK
;
A
#
# COMPACT_ATOMS: atom_id res chain seq x y z
N MET A 1 8.94 -10.95 -15.25
CA MET A 1 8.31 -11.58 -14.06
C MET A 1 8.37 -13.09 -14.24
N HIS A 2 8.69 -13.82 -13.16
CA HIS A 2 8.79 -15.28 -13.14
C HIS A 2 8.00 -15.81 -11.93
N PHE A 3 7.04 -16.71 -12.18
CA PHE A 3 6.30 -17.38 -11.09
C PHE A 3 7.17 -18.48 -10.47
N THR A 4 7.21 -18.51 -9.13
CA THR A 4 8.00 -19.47 -8.34
C THR A 4 7.12 -20.52 -7.67
N SER A 5 5.85 -20.20 -7.40
CA SER A 5 4.85 -21.16 -6.91
C SER A 5 3.46 -20.78 -7.41
N GLU A 6 2.56 -21.77 -7.42
CA GLU A 6 1.15 -21.60 -7.78
C GLU A 6 0.29 -22.54 -6.92
N ASN A 7 -0.69 -21.99 -6.21
CA ASN A 7 -1.56 -22.74 -5.31
C ASN A 7 -3.02 -22.30 -5.51
N LEU A 8 -3.88 -23.25 -5.86
CA LEU A 8 -5.32 -23.00 -5.81
C LEU A 8 -5.80 -23.22 -4.37
N LEU A 9 -6.34 -22.18 -3.76
CA LEU A 9 -6.81 -22.19 -2.39
C LEU A 9 -8.25 -22.68 -2.29
N ASP A 10 -8.68 -23.07 -1.08
CA ASP A 10 -10.00 -23.65 -0.82
C ASP A 10 -11.17 -22.70 -1.16
N ASP A 11 -10.93 -21.40 -1.15
CA ASP A 11 -11.89 -20.35 -1.53
C ASP A 11 -11.94 -20.07 -3.04
N GLY A 12 -11.25 -20.87 -3.84
CA GLY A 12 -11.19 -20.72 -5.30
C GLY A 12 -10.30 -19.60 -5.79
N VAL A 13 -9.46 -19.03 -4.92
CA VAL A 13 -8.46 -18.03 -5.25
C VAL A 13 -7.16 -18.71 -5.66
N LEU A 14 -6.60 -18.30 -6.80
CA LEU A 14 -5.29 -18.72 -7.24
C LEU A 14 -4.22 -17.79 -6.67
N GLU A 15 -3.38 -18.32 -5.79
CA GLU A 15 -2.23 -17.60 -5.22
C GLU A 15 -0.96 -17.99 -5.98
N ARG A 16 -0.22 -16.99 -6.46
CA ARG A 16 1.03 -17.19 -7.19
C ARG A 16 2.13 -16.31 -6.61
N GLU A 17 3.18 -16.93 -6.13
CA GLU A 17 4.41 -16.20 -5.80
C GLU A 17 5.20 -15.92 -7.08
N PHE A 18 5.81 -14.75 -7.14
CA PHE A 18 6.64 -14.38 -8.28
C PHE A 18 7.88 -13.60 -7.86
N THR A 19 8.84 -13.53 -8.78
CA THR A 19 9.95 -12.58 -8.72
C THR A 19 9.93 -11.67 -9.95
N LEU A 20 10.19 -10.38 -9.73
CA LEU A 20 10.47 -9.41 -10.79
C LEU A 20 11.92 -8.94 -10.63
N GLY A 21 12.84 -9.59 -11.38
CA GLY A 21 14.26 -9.52 -11.04
C GLY A 21 14.48 -10.07 -9.64
N GLU A 22 15.01 -9.25 -8.75
CA GLU A 22 15.25 -9.59 -7.34
C GLU A 22 14.10 -9.19 -6.39
N ILE A 23 12.98 -8.69 -6.92
CA ILE A 23 11.84 -8.25 -6.13
C ILE A 23 10.85 -9.40 -5.96
N PRO A 24 10.67 -9.96 -4.76
CA PRO A 24 9.63 -10.93 -4.49
C PRO A 24 8.25 -10.27 -4.47
N GLY A 25 7.25 -11.01 -4.90
CA GLY A 25 5.86 -10.57 -4.82
C GLY A 25 4.89 -11.75 -4.83
N ILE A 26 3.63 -11.45 -4.55
CA ILE A 26 2.54 -12.42 -4.60
C ILE A 26 1.37 -11.80 -5.35
N LEU A 27 0.74 -12.60 -6.18
CA LEU A 27 -0.48 -12.28 -6.92
C LEU A 27 -1.59 -13.25 -6.53
N TRP A 28 -2.74 -12.72 -6.18
CA TRP A 28 -3.98 -13.46 -5.95
C TRP A 28 -4.99 -13.10 -7.04
N THR A 29 -5.54 -14.11 -7.68
CA THR A 29 -6.56 -13.93 -8.72
C THR A 29 -7.78 -14.79 -8.42
N PRO A 30 -9.01 -14.31 -8.66
CA PRO A 30 -10.17 -15.19 -8.61
C PRO A 30 -10.01 -16.30 -9.64
N GLY A 31 -10.43 -17.52 -9.31
CA GLY A 31 -10.35 -18.66 -10.24
C GLY A 31 -11.19 -18.50 -11.52
N SER A 32 -12.09 -17.51 -11.53
CA SER A 32 -12.88 -17.13 -12.72
C SER A 32 -12.16 -16.17 -13.67
N ALA A 33 -11.05 -15.55 -13.23
CA ALA A 33 -10.30 -14.63 -14.06
C ALA A 33 -9.61 -15.34 -15.24
N SER A 34 -9.66 -14.76 -16.41
CA SER A 34 -9.10 -15.36 -17.63
C SER A 34 -8.81 -14.30 -18.68
N ALA A 35 -8.16 -14.68 -19.77
CA ALA A 35 -7.92 -13.79 -20.91
C ALA A 35 -9.21 -13.24 -21.55
N SER A 36 -10.33 -13.96 -21.45
CA SER A 36 -11.64 -13.52 -21.94
C SER A 36 -12.45 -12.72 -20.90
N ALA A 37 -12.01 -12.74 -19.65
CA ALA A 37 -12.64 -12.04 -18.53
C ALA A 37 -11.56 -11.53 -17.57
N PRO A 38 -10.72 -10.56 -17.98
CA PRO A 38 -9.73 -9.96 -17.12
C PRO A 38 -10.40 -9.17 -16.00
N VAL A 39 -9.78 -9.16 -14.82
CA VAL A 39 -10.33 -8.50 -13.64
C VAL A 39 -9.48 -7.29 -13.24
N PRO A 40 -10.09 -6.22 -12.64
CA PRO A 40 -9.35 -5.09 -12.12
C PRO A 40 -8.36 -5.50 -11.02
N LEU A 41 -7.25 -4.76 -10.92
CA LEU A 41 -6.13 -5.06 -10.02
C LEU A 41 -6.07 -4.11 -8.83
N ILE A 42 -5.87 -4.63 -7.64
CA ILE A 42 -5.56 -3.86 -6.43
C ILE A 42 -4.10 -4.13 -6.02
N LEU A 43 -3.28 -3.11 -5.97
CA LEU A 43 -1.93 -3.16 -5.41
C LEU A 43 -2.01 -2.96 -3.90
N ILE A 44 -1.56 -3.94 -3.13
CA ILE A 44 -1.57 -3.87 -1.66
C ILE A 44 -0.18 -3.52 -1.17
N GLY A 45 -0.01 -2.30 -0.68
CA GLY A 45 1.20 -1.83 -0.05
C GLY A 45 1.46 -2.51 1.29
N LEU A 46 2.72 -2.63 1.66
CA LEU A 46 3.18 -3.20 2.92
C LEU A 46 3.89 -2.14 3.76
N PRO A 47 3.87 -2.26 5.11
CA PRO A 47 4.87 -1.61 5.95
C PRO A 47 6.23 -2.28 5.74
N PRO A 48 7.38 -1.61 6.09
CA PRO A 48 8.71 -2.14 5.87
C PRO A 48 9.10 -3.21 6.92
N LEU A 49 8.23 -4.19 7.13
CA LEU A 49 8.38 -5.30 8.09
C LEU A 49 8.71 -6.64 7.41
N GLY A 50 8.72 -6.66 6.07
CA GLY A 50 8.96 -7.85 5.28
C GLY A 50 7.68 -8.59 4.88
N LEU A 51 7.65 -9.04 3.62
CA LEU A 51 6.50 -9.72 3.03
C LEU A 51 6.13 -10.98 3.81
N ARG A 52 7.12 -11.80 4.21
CA ARG A 52 6.90 -13.01 5.00
C ARG A 52 6.20 -12.73 6.35
N THR A 53 6.64 -11.66 7.04
CA THR A 53 6.04 -11.23 8.31
C THR A 53 4.60 -10.73 8.12
N MET A 54 4.37 -10.04 7.02
CA MET A 54 3.07 -9.43 6.72
C MET A 54 2.10 -10.37 5.99
N TYR A 55 2.58 -11.54 5.53
CA TYR A 55 1.81 -12.48 4.73
C TYR A 55 0.42 -12.80 5.30
N PRO A 56 0.23 -13.14 6.59
CA PRO A 56 -1.10 -13.47 7.09
C PRO A 56 -2.13 -12.34 6.93
N ARG A 57 -1.68 -11.08 7.06
CA ARG A 57 -2.55 -9.90 6.92
C ARG A 57 -2.83 -9.58 5.46
N VAL A 58 -1.81 -9.61 4.61
CA VAL A 58 -1.96 -9.28 3.21
C VAL A 58 -2.72 -10.37 2.46
N ALA A 59 -2.44 -11.65 2.72
CA ALA A 59 -3.14 -12.78 2.12
C ALA A 59 -4.62 -12.78 2.48
N GLY A 60 -4.96 -12.56 3.77
CA GLY A 60 -6.37 -12.48 4.20
C GLY A 60 -7.14 -11.38 3.46
N ARG A 61 -6.54 -10.21 3.27
CA ARG A 61 -7.14 -9.10 2.53
C ARG A 61 -7.24 -9.37 1.04
N ALA A 62 -6.16 -9.85 0.43
CA ALA A 62 -6.11 -10.15 -1.00
C ALA A 62 -7.12 -11.25 -1.39
N ARG A 63 -7.21 -12.30 -0.58
CA ARG A 63 -8.18 -13.38 -0.76
C ARG A 63 -9.63 -12.87 -0.65
N TYR A 64 -9.91 -12.00 0.33
CA TYR A 64 -11.23 -11.39 0.46
C TYR A 64 -11.62 -10.58 -0.79
N TYR A 65 -10.71 -9.78 -1.31
CA TYR A 65 -10.93 -9.03 -2.55
C TYR A 65 -11.13 -9.96 -3.75
N ALA A 66 -10.38 -11.03 -3.83
CA ALA A 66 -10.48 -11.97 -4.94
C ALA A 66 -11.76 -12.82 -4.86
N ALA A 67 -12.04 -13.44 -3.73
CA ALA A 67 -13.16 -14.36 -3.56
C ALA A 67 -14.51 -13.63 -3.56
N GLU A 68 -14.63 -12.54 -2.78
CA GLU A 68 -15.92 -11.88 -2.57
C GLU A 68 -16.23 -10.78 -3.60
N TYR A 69 -15.18 -10.13 -4.11
CA TYR A 69 -15.34 -8.99 -5.01
C TYR A 69 -14.76 -9.20 -6.40
N GLY A 70 -14.12 -10.34 -6.67
CA GLY A 70 -13.60 -10.66 -8.00
C GLY A 70 -12.55 -9.68 -8.51
N PHE A 71 -11.66 -9.16 -7.64
CA PHE A 71 -10.49 -8.39 -7.99
C PHE A 71 -9.26 -9.29 -8.06
N ALA A 72 -8.31 -8.99 -8.91
CA ALA A 72 -6.94 -9.42 -8.67
C ALA A 72 -6.33 -8.53 -7.58
N ALA A 73 -5.46 -9.09 -6.76
CA ALA A 73 -4.70 -8.35 -5.76
C ALA A 73 -3.23 -8.76 -5.81
N ALA A 74 -2.32 -7.80 -5.68
CA ALA A 74 -0.89 -8.10 -5.71
C ALA A 74 -0.11 -7.26 -4.71
N THR A 75 0.98 -7.83 -4.22
CA THR A 75 1.95 -7.13 -3.38
C THR A 75 3.37 -7.45 -3.80
N ILE A 76 4.30 -6.55 -3.48
CA ILE A 76 5.74 -6.76 -3.65
C ILE A 76 6.48 -6.45 -2.35
N GLU A 77 7.64 -7.08 -2.16
CA GLU A 77 8.54 -6.77 -1.06
C GLU A 77 9.16 -5.39 -1.23
N LEU A 78 9.07 -4.54 -0.20
CA LEU A 78 9.63 -3.20 -0.25
C LEU A 78 11.17 -3.19 -0.26
N PRO A 79 11.80 -2.14 -0.83
CA PRO A 79 13.24 -1.96 -0.76
C PRO A 79 13.75 -1.98 0.69
N GLY A 80 14.80 -2.74 0.96
CA GLY A 80 15.44 -2.83 2.27
C GLY A 80 14.60 -3.50 3.35
N SER A 81 13.53 -4.23 2.99
CA SER A 81 12.72 -5.02 3.92
C SER A 81 12.84 -6.53 3.65
N GLY A 82 12.42 -7.33 4.62
CA GLY A 82 12.55 -8.79 4.54
C GLY A 82 13.99 -9.24 4.32
N ASP A 83 14.18 -10.05 3.28
CA ASP A 83 15.50 -10.57 2.88
C ASP A 83 16.22 -9.67 1.86
N ARG A 84 15.60 -8.52 1.47
CA ARG A 84 16.20 -7.59 0.51
C ARG A 84 17.34 -6.79 1.15
N PRO A 85 18.42 -6.49 0.38
CA PRO A 85 19.55 -5.72 0.88
C PRO A 85 19.13 -4.39 1.52
N ARG A 86 19.57 -4.17 2.74
CA ARG A 86 19.43 -2.90 3.44
C ARG A 86 20.53 -1.94 3.00
N TRP A 87 20.30 -0.65 3.20
CA TRP A 87 21.32 0.37 2.92
C TRP A 87 21.58 1.22 4.17
N ASP A 88 22.84 1.60 4.36
CA ASP A 88 23.33 2.22 5.59
C ASP A 88 22.56 3.49 5.99
N ALA A 89 22.23 4.34 5.02
CA ALA A 89 21.49 5.58 5.30
C ALA A 89 20.08 5.30 5.89
N ALA A 90 19.38 4.24 5.44
CA ALA A 90 18.08 3.87 6.02
C ALA A 90 18.23 3.31 7.44
N GLU A 91 19.27 2.52 7.68
CA GLU A 91 19.55 1.99 9.03
C GLU A 91 19.89 3.13 9.98
N GLN A 92 20.69 4.10 9.53
CA GLN A 92 21.01 5.29 10.31
C GLN A 92 19.75 6.11 10.62
N ALA A 93 18.91 6.41 9.63
CA ALA A 93 17.67 7.16 9.84
C ALA A 93 16.70 6.45 10.81
N ARG A 94 16.62 5.11 10.74
CA ARG A 94 15.84 4.31 11.70
C ARG A 94 16.44 4.37 13.12
N ALA A 95 17.78 4.38 13.24
CA ALA A 95 18.46 4.50 14.53
C ALA A 95 18.22 5.88 15.13
N ASP A 96 18.30 6.94 14.34
CA ASP A 96 18.03 8.31 14.77
C ASP A 96 16.58 8.49 15.22
N LEU A 97 15.61 7.98 14.46
CA LEU A 97 14.21 8.00 14.87
C LEU A 97 14.01 7.29 16.22
N ARG A 98 14.55 6.07 16.37
CA ARG A 98 14.43 5.33 17.64
C ARG A 98 15.04 6.10 18.82
N ARG A 99 16.21 6.70 18.61
CA ARG A 99 16.89 7.48 19.65
C ARG A 99 16.04 8.66 20.12
N VAL A 100 15.50 9.43 19.18
CA VAL A 100 14.67 10.60 19.45
C VAL A 100 13.38 10.20 20.17
N MET A 101 12.70 9.15 19.69
CA MET A 101 11.47 8.64 20.32
C MET A 101 11.73 8.11 21.76
N GLN A 102 12.85 7.39 21.97
CA GLN A 102 13.23 6.90 23.31
C GLN A 102 13.59 8.04 24.28
N ALA A 103 14.11 9.14 23.77
CA ALA A 103 14.42 10.33 24.56
C ALA A 103 13.17 11.19 24.86
N GLY A 104 12.03 10.89 24.22
CA GLY A 104 10.83 11.72 24.31
C GLY A 104 11.00 13.08 23.62
N GLU A 105 11.96 13.17 22.69
CA GLU A 105 12.23 14.37 21.91
C GLU A 105 11.31 14.43 20.69
N PRO A 106 10.98 15.62 20.16
CA PRO A 106 10.20 15.74 18.93
C PRO A 106 10.96 15.16 17.74
N VAL A 107 10.26 14.41 16.90
CA VAL A 107 10.80 13.94 15.62
C VAL A 107 10.86 15.11 14.66
N THR A 108 12.03 15.39 14.09
CA THR A 108 12.24 16.52 13.18
C THR A 108 11.97 16.13 11.73
N ASP A 109 11.71 17.14 10.90
CA ASP A 109 11.47 16.94 9.45
C ASP A 109 12.68 16.28 8.77
N GLU A 110 13.92 16.60 9.20
CA GLU A 110 15.13 16.00 8.63
C GLU A 110 15.18 14.48 8.88
N ILE A 111 14.76 14.02 10.06
CA ILE A 111 14.68 12.57 10.37
C ILE A 111 13.60 11.92 9.53
N VAL A 112 12.43 12.56 9.38
CA VAL A 112 11.33 12.07 8.56
C VAL A 112 11.74 11.98 7.09
N ASP A 113 12.34 13.01 6.56
CA ASP A 113 12.82 13.08 5.17
C ASP A 113 13.87 12.00 4.89
N ALA A 114 14.88 11.87 5.78
CA ALA A 114 15.94 10.87 5.64
C ALA A 114 15.41 9.43 5.72
N LEU A 115 14.32 9.20 6.45
CA LEU A 115 13.70 7.89 6.60
C LEU A 115 12.79 7.54 5.41
N VAL A 116 11.95 8.49 4.98
CA VAL A 116 10.81 8.20 4.11
C VAL A 116 11.14 8.47 2.64
N LEU A 117 11.76 9.59 2.30
CA LEU A 117 11.97 9.96 0.90
C LEU A 117 12.83 8.95 0.12
N PRO A 118 13.97 8.43 0.65
CA PRO A 118 14.76 7.42 -0.06
C PRO A 118 14.00 6.09 -0.27
N LEU A 119 13.09 5.75 0.64
CA LEU A 119 12.22 4.57 0.47
C LEU A 119 11.20 4.81 -0.64
N VAL A 120 10.56 5.97 -0.68
CA VAL A 120 9.60 6.35 -1.74
C VAL A 120 10.28 6.35 -3.10
N ASP A 121 11.46 6.99 -3.21
CA ASP A 121 12.19 7.12 -4.46
C ASP A 121 12.63 5.75 -5.05
N ARG A 122 12.85 4.75 -4.19
CA ARG A 122 13.16 3.37 -4.61
C ARG A 122 11.90 2.54 -4.88
N ALA A 123 10.90 2.65 -4.02
CA ALA A 123 9.71 1.82 -4.09
C ALA A 123 8.79 2.18 -5.27
N VAL A 124 8.65 3.46 -5.60
CA VAL A 124 7.73 3.90 -6.66
C VAL A 124 8.11 3.35 -8.04
N PRO A 125 9.37 3.42 -8.50
CA PRO A 125 9.77 2.77 -9.75
C PRO A 125 9.55 1.25 -9.75
N GLU A 126 9.79 0.58 -8.62
CA GLU A 126 9.56 -0.87 -8.49
C GLU A 126 8.08 -1.22 -8.59
N TRP A 127 7.21 -0.46 -7.94
CA TRP A 127 5.76 -0.63 -8.07
C TRP A 127 5.26 -0.40 -9.50
N ARG A 128 5.81 0.59 -10.21
CA ARG A 128 5.47 0.82 -11.62
C ARG A 128 5.91 -0.34 -12.51
N ALA A 129 7.12 -0.85 -12.32
CA ALA A 129 7.61 -2.02 -13.04
C ALA A 129 6.79 -3.29 -12.72
N ALA A 130 6.40 -3.47 -11.45
CA ALA A 130 5.52 -4.56 -11.07
C ALA A 130 4.12 -4.43 -11.72
N LEU A 131 3.58 -3.22 -11.75
CA LEU A 131 2.31 -2.94 -12.43
C LEU A 131 2.38 -3.25 -13.93
N ASP A 132 3.46 -2.87 -14.62
CA ASP A 132 3.67 -3.20 -16.03
C ASP A 132 3.65 -4.72 -16.26
N ALA A 133 4.37 -5.46 -15.40
CA ALA A 133 4.44 -6.91 -15.48
C ALA A 133 3.10 -7.59 -15.15
N LEU A 134 2.40 -7.11 -14.13
CA LEU A 134 1.10 -7.64 -13.71
C LEU A 134 0.02 -7.42 -14.78
N LEU A 135 -0.05 -6.20 -15.36
CA LEU A 135 -1.02 -5.89 -16.42
C LEU A 135 -0.68 -6.53 -17.77
N SER A 136 0.51 -7.13 -17.94
CA SER A 136 0.81 -7.96 -19.10
C SER A 136 0.21 -9.36 -19.03
N LEU A 137 -0.30 -9.78 -17.88
CA LEU A 137 -0.98 -11.05 -17.69
C LEU A 137 -2.39 -10.98 -18.29
N PRO A 138 -2.81 -12.01 -19.03
CA PRO A 138 -4.10 -11.97 -19.72
C PRO A 138 -5.32 -11.94 -18.80
N GLU A 139 -5.20 -12.42 -17.58
CA GLU A 139 -6.27 -12.46 -16.57
C GLU A 139 -6.39 -11.19 -15.72
N THR A 140 -5.45 -10.25 -15.83
CA THR A 140 -5.49 -8.98 -15.10
C THR A 140 -5.72 -7.82 -16.05
N GLY A 141 -6.43 -6.80 -15.57
CA GLY A 141 -6.74 -5.60 -16.36
C GLY A 141 -6.81 -4.34 -15.51
N GLY A 142 -6.96 -3.19 -16.20
CA GLY A 142 -7.30 -1.94 -15.53
C GLY A 142 -8.83 -1.79 -15.37
N PRO A 143 -9.28 -0.82 -14.55
CA PRO A 143 -8.50 0.13 -13.75
C PRO A 143 -7.81 -0.50 -12.54
N VAL A 144 -6.86 0.23 -11.95
CA VAL A 144 -6.01 -0.24 -10.84
C VAL A 144 -6.30 0.55 -9.57
N GLY A 145 -6.40 -0.14 -8.44
CA GLY A 145 -6.45 0.45 -7.10
C GLY A 145 -5.11 0.33 -6.37
N TYR A 146 -4.86 1.23 -5.43
CA TYR A 146 -3.75 1.10 -4.48
C TYR A 146 -4.27 1.13 -3.05
N GLU A 147 -3.76 0.26 -2.18
CA GLU A 147 -4.22 0.15 -0.80
C GLU A 147 -3.09 0.00 0.21
N GLY A 148 -3.23 0.71 1.33
CA GLY A 148 -2.44 0.50 2.55
C GLY A 148 -0.96 0.85 2.41
N GLY A 149 -0.14 0.13 3.19
CA GLY A 149 1.31 0.29 3.22
C GLY A 149 1.79 1.61 3.79
N VAL A 150 2.96 2.06 3.33
CA VAL A 150 3.51 3.37 3.65
C VAL A 150 2.75 4.42 2.85
N ILE A 151 1.98 5.28 3.51
CA ILE A 151 1.10 6.27 2.86
C ILE A 151 1.84 7.13 1.83
N SER A 152 3.08 7.52 2.11
CA SER A 152 3.91 8.33 1.22
C SER A 152 4.17 7.67 -0.14
N ILE A 153 4.27 6.33 -0.19
CA ILE A 153 4.39 5.57 -1.44
C ILE A 153 3.07 5.65 -2.22
N GLY A 154 1.94 5.45 -1.54
CA GLY A 154 0.61 5.52 -2.17
C GLY A 154 0.29 6.90 -2.73
N VAL A 155 0.61 7.96 -1.97
CA VAL A 155 0.47 9.35 -2.41
C VAL A 155 1.30 9.62 -3.67
N ARG A 156 2.60 9.28 -3.65
CA ARG A 156 3.47 9.48 -4.81
C ARG A 156 3.01 8.67 -6.02
N LEU A 157 2.61 7.41 -5.84
CA LEU A 157 2.06 6.58 -6.93
C LEU A 157 0.80 7.19 -7.53
N ALA A 158 -0.13 7.67 -6.71
CA ALA A 158 -1.36 8.30 -7.20
C ALA A 158 -1.09 9.58 -8.03
N VAL A 159 0.08 10.22 -7.86
CA VAL A 159 0.48 11.39 -8.67
C VAL A 159 1.19 11.00 -9.95
N VAL A 160 2.08 9.99 -9.91
CA VAL A 160 2.99 9.73 -11.03
C VAL A 160 2.60 8.52 -11.89
N GLU A 161 1.61 7.74 -11.45
CA GLU A 161 1.14 6.54 -12.17
C GLU A 161 -0.33 6.71 -12.57
N PRO A 162 -0.60 7.10 -13.82
CA PRO A 162 -1.95 7.45 -14.27
C PRO A 162 -2.93 6.27 -14.34
N ARG A 163 -2.45 5.03 -14.22
CA ARG A 163 -3.31 3.83 -14.17
C ARG A 163 -3.94 3.62 -12.80
N ILE A 164 -3.42 4.26 -11.74
CA ILE A 164 -4.08 4.27 -10.43
C ILE A 164 -5.36 5.11 -10.53
N ALA A 165 -6.49 4.47 -10.40
CA ALA A 165 -7.82 5.08 -10.53
C ALA A 165 -8.51 5.35 -9.20
N ALA A 166 -8.07 4.72 -8.10
CA ALA A 166 -8.57 4.95 -6.76
C ALA A 166 -7.53 4.50 -5.71
N ALA A 167 -7.52 5.13 -4.53
CA ALA A 167 -6.62 4.72 -3.46
C ALA A 167 -7.31 4.67 -2.09
N ASN A 168 -7.03 3.61 -1.32
CA ASN A 168 -7.42 3.45 0.08
C ASN A 168 -6.16 3.51 0.95
N LEU A 169 -5.92 4.63 1.62
CA LEU A 169 -4.66 4.93 2.29
C LEU A 169 -4.80 4.83 3.81
N PHE A 170 -3.74 4.41 4.48
CA PHE A 170 -3.67 4.36 5.94
C PHE A 170 -2.78 5.50 6.47
N ALA A 171 -3.38 6.44 7.19
CA ALA A 171 -2.69 7.60 7.78
C ALA A 171 -2.09 7.23 9.15
N GLY A 172 -1.06 6.39 9.14
CA GLY A 172 -0.42 5.86 10.35
C GLY A 172 1.11 5.94 10.32
N SER A 173 1.69 6.92 9.63
CA SER A 173 3.14 7.11 9.58
C SER A 173 3.53 8.57 9.42
N PHE A 174 4.77 8.88 9.74
CA PHE A 174 5.35 10.20 9.44
C PHE A 174 5.31 10.48 7.95
N VAL A 175 5.00 11.74 7.58
CA VAL A 175 4.85 12.16 6.19
C VAL A 175 5.74 13.36 5.92
N PRO A 176 6.73 13.26 5.01
CA PRO A 176 7.55 14.39 4.58
C PRO A 176 6.73 15.54 3.99
N THR A 177 7.18 16.78 4.18
CA THR A 177 6.57 17.96 3.56
C THR A 177 6.43 17.83 2.04
N ALA A 178 7.42 17.25 1.37
CA ALA A 178 7.37 16.98 -0.07
C ALA A 178 6.21 16.05 -0.48
N ILE A 179 5.81 15.13 0.39
CA ILE A 179 4.67 14.23 0.16
C ILE A 179 3.34 14.95 0.42
N VAL A 180 3.30 15.89 1.35
CA VAL A 180 2.13 16.77 1.54
C VAL A 180 1.90 17.65 0.29
N GLU A 181 2.96 18.13 -0.35
CA GLU A 181 2.86 18.84 -1.63
C GLU A 181 2.35 17.92 -2.76
N ASP A 182 2.80 16.66 -2.79
CA ASP A 182 2.26 15.67 -3.72
C ASP A 182 0.78 15.38 -3.46
N ALA A 183 0.35 15.31 -2.19
CA ALA A 183 -1.05 15.07 -1.83
C ALA A 183 -2.00 16.10 -2.47
N ARG A 184 -1.57 17.36 -2.61
CA ARG A 184 -2.36 18.41 -3.30
C ARG A 184 -2.59 18.13 -4.78
N ARG A 185 -1.78 17.28 -5.37
CA ARG A 185 -1.85 16.87 -6.78
C ARG A 185 -2.62 15.58 -7.00
N VAL A 186 -2.96 14.88 -5.95
CA VAL A 186 -3.77 13.65 -6.03
C VAL A 186 -5.21 14.03 -6.31
N THR A 187 -5.75 13.56 -7.44
CA THR A 187 -7.12 13.87 -7.89
C THR A 187 -8.02 12.64 -7.97
N VAL A 188 -7.45 11.44 -7.84
CA VAL A 188 -8.23 10.20 -7.85
C VAL A 188 -9.09 10.06 -6.59
N PRO A 189 -10.23 9.33 -6.63
CA PRO A 189 -11.02 9.02 -5.45
C PRO A 189 -10.17 8.41 -4.32
N LEU A 190 -10.38 8.90 -3.10
CA LEU A 190 -9.63 8.49 -1.91
C LEU A 190 -10.55 8.04 -0.77
N GLN A 191 -10.19 6.94 -0.13
CA GLN A 191 -10.58 6.60 1.23
C GLN A 191 -9.34 6.63 2.10
N VAL A 192 -9.37 7.36 3.21
CA VAL A 192 -8.25 7.44 4.16
C VAL A 192 -8.69 6.85 5.49
N LEU A 193 -7.94 5.88 6.00
CA LEU A 193 -8.15 5.27 7.31
C LEU A 193 -7.24 5.95 8.34
N LEU A 194 -7.81 6.38 9.45
CA LEU A 194 -7.13 6.97 10.60
C LEU A 194 -7.50 6.22 11.87
N GLN A 195 -6.49 5.75 12.60
CA GLN A 195 -6.68 5.23 13.95
C GLN A 195 -6.56 6.37 14.96
N TRP A 196 -7.66 6.66 15.66
CA TRP A 196 -7.79 7.86 16.50
C TRP A 196 -6.87 7.87 17.72
N ASP A 197 -6.61 6.69 18.28
CA ASP A 197 -5.80 6.48 19.49
C ASP A 197 -4.41 5.89 19.15
N ASP A 198 -3.90 6.12 17.93
CA ASP A 198 -2.56 5.70 17.52
C ASP A 198 -1.50 6.59 18.19
N GLU A 199 -0.90 6.08 19.27
CA GLU A 199 0.12 6.78 20.03
C GLU A 199 1.43 7.03 19.25
N GLY A 200 1.66 6.25 18.19
CA GLY A 200 2.84 6.36 17.32
C GLY A 200 2.68 7.35 16.16
N ASN A 201 1.51 7.98 16.03
CA ASN A 201 1.17 8.85 14.91
C ASN A 201 0.57 10.17 15.39
N ASP A 202 1.07 11.28 14.87
CA ASP A 202 0.45 12.58 15.10
C ASP A 202 -0.88 12.67 14.33
N ARG A 203 -1.97 12.61 15.09
CA ARG A 203 -3.32 12.69 14.55
C ARG A 203 -3.58 13.99 13.82
N GLN A 204 -3.08 15.13 14.32
CA GLN A 204 -3.28 16.41 13.65
C GLN A 204 -2.55 16.44 12.29
N ALA A 205 -1.32 15.96 12.25
CA ALA A 205 -0.59 15.82 10.98
C ALA A 205 -1.31 14.92 9.97
N ALA A 206 -1.97 13.84 10.45
CA ALA A 206 -2.78 12.98 9.59
C ALA A 206 -4.04 13.68 9.06
N LEU A 207 -4.69 14.53 9.86
CA LEU A 207 -5.83 15.36 9.44
C LEU A 207 -5.38 16.45 8.45
N ASP A 208 -4.25 17.10 8.71
CA ASP A 208 -3.68 18.13 7.82
C ASP A 208 -3.30 17.52 6.45
N LEU A 209 -2.79 16.29 6.44
CA LEU A 209 -2.55 15.54 5.19
C LEU A 209 -3.86 15.25 4.47
N PHE A 210 -4.91 14.80 5.20
CA PHE A 210 -6.22 14.56 4.59
C PHE A 210 -6.80 15.84 3.98
N ASP A 211 -6.66 16.97 4.66
CA ASP A 211 -7.11 18.27 4.13
C ASP A 211 -6.32 18.67 2.89
N ALA A 212 -5.03 18.36 2.83
CA ALA A 212 -4.17 18.68 1.71
C ALA A 212 -4.50 17.93 0.41
N PHE A 213 -5.13 16.74 0.47
CA PHE A 213 -5.47 16.00 -0.75
C PHE A 213 -6.35 16.81 -1.70
N GLY A 214 -5.91 16.93 -2.96
CA GLY A 214 -6.61 17.64 -4.03
C GLY A 214 -7.82 16.89 -4.61
N SER A 215 -8.10 15.68 -4.18
CA SER A 215 -9.25 14.89 -4.63
C SER A 215 -10.57 15.51 -4.19
N GLU A 216 -11.50 15.67 -5.14
CA GLU A 216 -12.88 16.07 -4.85
C GLU A 216 -13.74 14.95 -4.23
N GLN A 217 -13.29 13.70 -4.37
CA GLN A 217 -13.95 12.51 -3.84
C GLN A 217 -13.04 11.86 -2.78
N LYS A 218 -12.99 12.45 -1.59
CA LYS A 218 -12.20 11.92 -0.48
C LYS A 218 -13.08 11.69 0.74
N THR A 219 -12.88 10.54 1.42
CA THR A 219 -13.54 10.19 2.68
C THR A 219 -12.51 9.85 3.74
N LEU A 220 -12.78 10.23 4.99
CA LEU A 220 -11.98 9.88 6.16
C LEU A 220 -12.76 8.91 7.03
N HIS A 221 -12.20 7.74 7.28
CA HIS A 221 -12.70 6.76 8.24
C HIS A 221 -11.82 6.81 9.50
N ALA A 222 -12.30 7.49 10.53
CA ALA A 222 -11.62 7.61 11.81
C ALA A 222 -12.18 6.57 12.80
N ASN A 223 -11.35 5.60 13.17
CA ASN A 223 -11.71 4.54 14.09
C ASN A 223 -10.99 4.72 15.42
N THR A 224 -11.67 4.45 16.54
CA THR A 224 -11.03 4.34 17.85
C THR A 224 -10.14 3.10 17.88
N GLY A 225 -9.04 3.17 18.61
CA GLY A 225 -8.07 2.09 18.74
C GLY A 225 -6.66 2.52 18.28
N GLY A 226 -5.67 1.75 18.67
CA GLY A 226 -4.25 1.99 18.34
C GLY A 226 -3.89 1.56 16.93
N HIS A 227 -2.63 1.73 16.57
CA HIS A 227 -2.07 1.54 15.20
C HIS A 227 -2.53 0.26 14.48
N THR A 228 -2.59 -0.86 15.18
CA THR A 228 -2.98 -2.16 14.57
C THR A 228 -4.44 -2.52 14.78
N GLY A 229 -5.22 -1.63 15.40
CA GLY A 229 -6.60 -1.87 15.82
C GLY A 229 -7.65 -1.54 14.75
N VAL A 230 -7.29 -1.54 13.47
CA VAL A 230 -8.26 -1.29 12.37
C VAL A 230 -9.41 -2.30 12.46
N PRO A 231 -10.67 -1.84 12.60
CA PRO A 231 -11.81 -2.72 12.70
C PRO A 231 -11.99 -3.59 11.45
N HIS A 232 -12.47 -4.81 11.65
CA HIS A 232 -12.62 -5.76 10.54
C HIS A 232 -13.60 -5.27 9.46
N PHE A 233 -14.60 -4.47 9.82
CA PHE A 233 -15.55 -3.92 8.84
C PHE A 233 -14.91 -2.96 7.83
N GLU A 234 -13.73 -2.39 8.13
CA GLU A 234 -13.00 -1.52 7.18
C GLU A 234 -12.47 -2.31 5.98
N LEU A 235 -12.27 -3.61 6.11
CA LEU A 235 -11.94 -4.47 4.98
C LEU A 235 -13.07 -4.45 3.94
N ASP A 236 -14.31 -4.61 4.38
CA ASP A 236 -15.48 -4.57 3.51
C ASP A 236 -15.77 -3.14 2.99
N ALA A 237 -15.53 -2.11 3.82
CA ALA A 237 -15.64 -0.71 3.38
C ALA A 237 -14.66 -0.40 2.25
N GLY A 238 -13.39 -0.83 2.37
CA GLY A 238 -12.38 -0.72 1.34
C GLY A 238 -12.75 -1.48 0.05
N ALA A 239 -13.26 -2.71 0.20
CA ALA A 239 -13.71 -3.49 -0.95
C ALA A 239 -14.85 -2.83 -1.71
N ARG A 240 -15.85 -2.28 -1.00
CA ARG A 240 -16.95 -1.52 -1.61
C ARG A 240 -16.48 -0.21 -2.24
N PHE A 241 -15.51 0.47 -1.63
CA PHE A 241 -14.89 1.63 -2.21
C PHE A 241 -14.27 1.29 -3.57
N PHE A 242 -13.44 0.24 -3.65
CA PHE A 242 -12.86 -0.21 -4.92
C PHE A 242 -13.93 -0.70 -5.91
N ALA A 243 -14.97 -1.40 -5.45
CA ALA A 243 -16.05 -1.84 -6.34
C ALA A 243 -16.79 -0.66 -6.99
N ARG A 244 -16.90 0.47 -6.30
CA ARG A 244 -17.52 1.70 -6.86
C ARG A 244 -16.63 2.38 -7.91
N HIS A 245 -15.31 2.30 -7.78
CA HIS A 245 -14.39 3.10 -8.59
C HIS A 245 -13.61 2.29 -9.62
N LEU A 246 -13.58 0.95 -9.50
CA LEU A 246 -12.84 0.08 -10.41
C LEU A 246 -13.75 -0.86 -11.24
N LYS A 247 -15.03 -0.87 -11.01
CA LYS A 247 -16.04 -1.64 -11.75
C LYS A 247 -17.12 -0.73 -12.29
#